data_2bc6ac76666dbb623c218161cd4aea8d
#
_entry.id   2bc6ac76666dbb623c218161cd4aea8d
#
_cell.length_a   1.000
_cell.length_b   1.000
_cell.length_c   1.000
_cell.angle_alpha   90.00
_cell.angle_beta   90.00
_cell.angle_gamma   90.00
#
_symmetry.space_group_name_H-M   'P 1'
#
loop_
_entity.id
_entity.type
_entity.pdbx_description
1 polymer ?
#
loop_
_entity_poly.entity_id
_entity_poly.type
_entity_poly.pdbx_seq_one_letter_code
_entity_poly.pdbx_strand_id
1 'polypeptide(L)'
;MKLDQLQHLIAIVEQGSLRAAARRLDVPQPALTRSIRSLEKELGVDLFARQTTGMSLTAEGRRFQVRASAIVNEARRAKEEIQLVRGDYEGTVSAALSIMPHVGMLPSTLPVFNRTYPKVRLRISENLLPAVESALREGSVDFYLGAAPHQSPSAGLTMQHLCDNTRVVVGRKNHPLIKATHLKELAQADWATTAIDYNAEEDLARLFGNYQLPAPRVMFQARSAMSVLVALAQTDLLAMLPVQWIHNPMTRDLLQAFTLEEKIPAPSIVLVRRVDLPLTPPAEFFCDVLLRNLPTG
;
A
#
# COMPACT_ATOMS: atom_id res chain seq x y z
N MET A 1 24.72 -21.04 -6.14
CA MET A 1 23.45 -20.30 -6.21
C MET A 1 23.46 -19.38 -7.42
N LYS A 2 22.45 -19.46 -8.31
CA LYS A 2 22.32 -18.67 -9.54
C LYS A 2 21.08 -17.79 -9.45
N LEU A 3 21.09 -16.64 -10.14
CA LEU A 3 19.95 -15.70 -10.15
C LEU A 3 18.66 -16.36 -10.65
N ASP A 4 18.76 -17.20 -11.69
CA ASP A 4 17.62 -17.94 -12.24
C ASP A 4 16.96 -18.85 -11.22
N GLN A 5 17.76 -19.50 -10.32
CA GLN A 5 17.22 -20.34 -9.26
C GLN A 5 16.37 -19.54 -8.26
N LEU A 6 16.77 -18.30 -7.96
CA LEU A 6 16.01 -17.38 -7.10
C LEU A 6 14.73 -16.92 -7.79
N GLN A 7 14.80 -16.60 -9.09
CA GLN A 7 13.61 -16.23 -9.88
C GLN A 7 12.62 -17.38 -9.97
N HIS A 8 13.10 -18.64 -10.12
CA HIS A 8 12.29 -19.85 -10.11
C HIS A 8 11.57 -20.02 -8.79
N LEU A 9 12.27 -19.85 -7.66
CA LEU A 9 11.67 -19.91 -6.33
C LEU A 9 10.54 -18.89 -6.17
N ILE A 10 10.80 -17.64 -6.52
CA ILE A 10 9.81 -16.54 -6.42
C ILE A 10 8.59 -16.86 -7.28
N ALA A 11 8.79 -17.28 -8.53
CA ALA A 11 7.69 -17.61 -9.44
C ALA A 11 6.81 -18.76 -8.91
N ILE A 12 7.41 -19.78 -8.27
CA ILE A 12 6.65 -20.88 -7.66
C ILE A 12 5.79 -20.38 -6.49
N VAL A 13 6.36 -19.51 -5.65
CA VAL A 13 5.64 -18.91 -4.53
C VAL A 13 4.46 -18.07 -5.01
N GLU A 14 4.67 -17.22 -6.01
CA GLU A 14 3.63 -16.34 -6.57
C GLU A 14 2.51 -17.12 -7.26
N GLN A 15 2.84 -18.23 -7.91
CA GLN A 15 1.88 -19.04 -8.66
C GLN A 15 1.25 -20.20 -7.85
N GLY A 16 1.78 -20.49 -6.67
CA GLY A 16 1.32 -21.57 -5.80
C GLY A 16 1.56 -23.00 -6.35
N SER A 17 2.08 -23.14 -7.58
CA SER A 17 2.36 -24.44 -8.19
C SER A 17 3.51 -24.44 -9.20
N LEU A 18 4.26 -25.55 -9.25
CA LEU A 18 5.33 -25.74 -10.24
C LEU A 18 4.85 -25.63 -11.68
N ARG A 19 3.65 -26.16 -11.98
CA ARG A 19 3.10 -26.15 -13.34
C ARG A 19 2.74 -24.73 -13.79
N ALA A 20 2.13 -23.92 -12.92
CA ALA A 20 1.79 -22.55 -13.22
C ALA A 20 3.04 -21.66 -13.34
N ALA A 21 4.02 -21.83 -12.45
CA ALA A 21 5.30 -21.13 -12.52
C ALA A 21 6.09 -21.47 -13.80
N ALA A 22 6.14 -22.75 -14.19
CA ALA A 22 6.79 -23.18 -15.42
C ALA A 22 6.18 -22.51 -16.67
N ARG A 23 4.84 -22.45 -16.75
CA ARG A 23 4.14 -21.72 -17.83
C ARG A 23 4.44 -20.22 -17.84
N ARG A 24 4.46 -19.60 -16.65
CA ARG A 24 4.75 -18.16 -16.55
C ARG A 24 6.17 -17.79 -16.98
N LEU A 25 7.12 -18.69 -16.68
CA LEU A 25 8.54 -18.49 -17.00
C LEU A 25 8.94 -19.00 -18.39
N ASP A 26 8.01 -19.63 -19.11
CA ASP A 26 8.23 -20.31 -20.39
C ASP A 26 9.38 -21.33 -20.32
N VAL A 27 9.40 -22.14 -19.28
CA VAL A 27 10.39 -23.19 -19.07
C VAL A 27 9.71 -24.56 -18.85
N PRO A 28 10.34 -25.68 -19.25
CA PRO A 28 9.82 -27.00 -18.96
C PRO A 28 9.75 -27.26 -17.43
N GLN A 29 8.61 -27.78 -16.95
CA GLN A 29 8.43 -28.08 -15.52
C GLN A 29 9.56 -28.97 -14.92
N PRO A 30 10.11 -29.98 -15.64
CA PRO A 30 11.24 -30.75 -15.14
C PRO A 30 12.51 -29.90 -14.92
N ALA A 31 12.74 -28.88 -15.73
CA ALA A 31 13.87 -27.95 -15.58
C ALA A 31 13.70 -27.11 -14.31
N LEU A 32 12.49 -26.58 -14.08
CA LEU A 32 12.14 -25.84 -12.87
C LEU A 32 12.32 -26.70 -11.61
N THR A 33 11.86 -27.95 -11.65
CA THR A 33 12.05 -28.91 -10.54
C THR A 33 13.51 -29.18 -10.25
N ARG A 34 14.33 -29.41 -11.28
CA ARG A 34 15.79 -29.59 -11.10
C ARG A 34 16.47 -28.36 -10.53
N SER A 35 16.07 -27.18 -10.97
CA SER A 35 16.58 -25.90 -10.49
C SER A 35 16.37 -25.73 -8.98
N ILE A 36 15.15 -25.99 -8.50
CA ILE A 36 14.83 -25.89 -7.07
C ILE A 36 15.58 -26.96 -6.26
N ARG A 37 15.58 -28.22 -6.70
CA ARG A 37 16.33 -29.29 -6.00
C ARG A 37 17.82 -28.99 -5.91
N SER A 38 18.40 -28.38 -6.96
CA SER A 38 19.81 -27.96 -6.94
C SER A 38 20.05 -26.86 -5.91
N LEU A 39 19.12 -25.90 -5.79
CA LEU A 39 19.18 -24.82 -4.80
C LEU A 39 19.04 -25.39 -3.36
N GLU A 40 18.07 -26.26 -3.12
CA GLU A 40 17.85 -26.91 -1.82
C GLU A 40 19.07 -27.76 -1.41
N LYS A 41 19.66 -28.50 -2.36
CA LYS A 41 20.89 -29.28 -2.13
C LYS A 41 22.08 -28.39 -1.74
N GLU A 42 22.23 -27.24 -2.40
CA GLU A 42 23.31 -26.28 -2.11
C GLU A 42 23.12 -25.65 -0.72
N LEU A 43 21.87 -25.35 -0.34
CA LEU A 43 21.55 -24.76 0.96
C LEU A 43 21.48 -25.78 2.10
N GLY A 44 21.40 -27.08 1.78
CA GLY A 44 21.28 -28.17 2.75
C GLY A 44 19.92 -28.24 3.46
N VAL A 45 18.89 -27.56 2.94
CA VAL A 45 17.55 -27.50 3.52
C VAL A 45 16.47 -27.55 2.43
N ASP A 46 15.31 -28.08 2.75
CA ASP A 46 14.14 -28.03 1.86
C ASP A 46 13.47 -26.67 1.99
N LEU A 47 13.25 -26.01 0.87
CA LEU A 47 12.57 -24.71 0.81
C LEU A 47 11.05 -24.87 0.63
N PHE A 48 10.63 -26.00 0.03
CA PHE A 48 9.22 -26.32 -0.19
C PHE A 48 8.81 -27.61 0.49
N ALA A 49 7.64 -27.58 1.13
CA ALA A 49 6.91 -28.75 1.58
C ALA A 49 5.86 -29.14 0.54
N ARG A 50 5.77 -30.43 0.21
CA ARG A 50 4.70 -30.98 -0.65
C ARG A 50 3.42 -31.11 0.17
N GLN A 51 2.35 -30.50 -0.29
CA GLN A 51 1.02 -30.69 0.26
C GLN A 51 0.08 -31.25 -0.81
N THR A 52 -1.01 -31.86 -0.40
CA THR A 52 -2.05 -32.38 -1.30
C THR A 52 -2.66 -31.31 -2.19
N THR A 53 -2.63 -30.05 -1.77
CA THR A 53 -3.18 -28.88 -2.46
C THR A 53 -2.14 -28.07 -3.26
N GLY A 54 -0.86 -28.51 -3.30
CA GLY A 54 0.19 -27.79 -4.03
C GLY A 54 1.53 -27.72 -3.31
N MET A 55 2.29 -26.66 -3.56
CA MET A 55 3.57 -26.39 -2.91
C MET A 55 3.43 -25.25 -1.91
N SER A 56 3.87 -25.46 -0.69
CA SER A 56 3.99 -24.41 0.34
C SER A 56 5.44 -24.27 0.78
N LEU A 57 5.83 -23.06 1.20
CA LEU A 57 7.16 -22.83 1.77
C LEU A 57 7.31 -23.46 3.15
N THR A 58 8.48 -24.04 3.42
CA THR A 58 8.93 -24.39 4.76
C THR A 58 9.19 -23.13 5.60
N ALA A 59 9.54 -23.25 6.87
CA ALA A 59 9.99 -22.11 7.68
C ALA A 59 11.28 -21.48 7.13
N GLU A 60 12.22 -22.34 6.71
CA GLU A 60 13.47 -21.97 6.05
C GLU A 60 13.19 -21.32 4.70
N GLY A 61 12.26 -21.90 3.91
CA GLY A 61 11.84 -21.37 2.63
C GLY A 61 11.26 -19.94 2.73
N ARG A 62 10.42 -19.67 3.73
CA ARG A 62 9.89 -18.31 3.97
C ARG A 62 10.99 -17.31 4.32
N ARG A 63 11.94 -17.68 5.17
CA ARG A 63 13.10 -16.82 5.51
C ARG A 63 13.97 -16.57 4.29
N PHE A 64 14.22 -17.60 3.52
CA PHE A 64 15.07 -17.50 2.32
C PHE A 64 14.39 -16.70 1.21
N GLN A 65 13.08 -16.85 1.01
CA GLN A 65 12.30 -16.11 0.01
C GLN A 65 12.50 -14.60 0.14
N VAL A 66 12.44 -14.04 1.34
CA VAL A 66 12.64 -12.59 1.57
C VAL A 66 14.01 -12.15 1.03
N ARG A 67 15.05 -12.93 1.29
CA ARG A 67 16.42 -12.62 0.79
C ARG A 67 16.54 -12.84 -0.71
N ALA A 68 15.94 -13.91 -1.23
CA ALA A 68 15.95 -14.21 -2.67
C ALA A 68 15.22 -13.10 -3.46
N SER A 69 14.08 -12.63 -2.98
CA SER A 69 13.34 -11.52 -3.56
C SER A 69 14.17 -10.23 -3.56
N ALA A 70 14.84 -9.91 -2.46
CA ALA A 70 15.71 -8.75 -2.39
C ALA A 70 16.87 -8.80 -3.40
N ILE A 71 17.53 -9.95 -3.55
CA ILE A 71 18.63 -10.14 -4.52
C ILE A 71 18.12 -9.99 -5.97
N VAL A 72 16.99 -10.60 -6.31
CA VAL A 72 16.40 -10.52 -7.65
C VAL A 72 15.98 -9.07 -7.98
N ASN A 73 15.35 -8.39 -7.05
CA ASN A 73 14.95 -7.00 -7.22
C ASN A 73 16.16 -6.07 -7.36
N GLU A 74 17.22 -6.32 -6.59
CA GLU A 74 18.45 -5.53 -6.70
C GLU A 74 19.16 -5.75 -8.04
N ALA A 75 19.25 -6.98 -8.51
CA ALA A 75 19.80 -7.28 -9.83
C ALA A 75 18.96 -6.62 -10.96
N ARG A 76 17.64 -6.50 -10.80
CA ARG A 76 16.78 -5.76 -11.73
C ARG A 76 17.10 -4.27 -11.70
N ARG A 77 17.19 -3.67 -10.51
CA ARG A 77 17.51 -2.23 -10.33
C ARG A 77 18.86 -1.88 -10.94
N ALA A 78 19.89 -2.69 -10.69
CA ALA A 78 21.21 -2.48 -11.28
C ALA A 78 21.17 -2.47 -12.81
N LYS A 79 20.37 -3.33 -13.45
CA LYS A 79 20.16 -3.31 -14.90
C LYS A 79 19.43 -2.05 -15.36
N GLU A 80 18.39 -1.64 -14.66
CA GLU A 80 17.61 -0.44 -14.95
C GLU A 80 18.48 0.83 -14.83
N GLU A 81 19.35 0.92 -13.84
CA GLU A 81 20.31 2.02 -13.68
C GLU A 81 21.28 2.15 -14.88
N ILE A 82 21.81 1.05 -15.36
CA ILE A 82 22.68 1.07 -16.55
C ILE A 82 21.89 1.50 -17.80
N GLN A 83 20.63 1.10 -17.94
CA GLN A 83 19.78 1.55 -19.04
C GLN A 83 19.52 3.07 -18.96
N LEU A 84 19.31 3.60 -17.76
CA LEU A 84 19.17 5.03 -17.51
C LEU A 84 20.40 5.83 -18.00
N VAL A 85 21.60 5.36 -17.70
CA VAL A 85 22.86 5.99 -18.16
C VAL A 85 22.95 6.03 -19.68
N ARG A 86 22.34 5.06 -20.39
CA ARG A 86 22.28 5.01 -21.86
C ARG A 86 21.19 5.88 -22.47
N GLY A 87 20.37 6.56 -21.65
CA GLY A 87 19.24 7.37 -22.10
C GLY A 87 17.97 6.57 -22.38
N ASP A 88 17.97 5.27 -22.16
CA ASP A 88 16.78 4.40 -22.22
C ASP A 88 16.13 4.37 -20.84
N TYR A 89 15.18 5.30 -20.66
CA TYR A 89 14.43 5.43 -19.40
C TYR A 89 13.30 4.39 -19.32
N GLU A 90 13.64 3.11 -19.43
CA GLU A 90 12.70 2.00 -19.25
C GLU A 90 12.87 1.40 -17.86
N GLY A 91 11.76 1.00 -17.23
CA GLY A 91 11.80 0.40 -15.91
C GLY A 91 10.45 0.42 -15.22
N THR A 92 10.46 0.15 -13.92
CA THR A 92 9.23 0.17 -13.11
C THR A 92 9.50 0.88 -11.80
N VAL A 93 8.63 1.85 -11.47
CA VAL A 93 8.53 2.42 -10.12
C VAL A 93 7.32 1.79 -9.44
N SER A 94 7.53 1.22 -8.26
CA SER A 94 6.48 0.59 -7.46
C SER A 94 6.31 1.36 -6.15
N ALA A 95 5.16 1.99 -5.94
CA ALA A 95 4.88 2.71 -4.70
C ALA A 95 3.59 2.21 -4.05
N ALA A 96 3.59 2.16 -2.73
CA ALA A 96 2.39 1.95 -1.95
C ALA A 96 1.96 3.29 -1.35
N LEU A 97 0.71 3.66 -1.58
CA LEU A 97 0.14 4.93 -1.14
C LEU A 97 -1.07 4.65 -0.25
N SER A 98 -1.21 5.38 0.86
CA SER A 98 -2.49 5.40 1.57
C SER A 98 -3.51 6.29 0.84
N ILE A 99 -4.73 6.31 1.34
CA ILE A 99 -5.86 7.04 0.73
C ILE A 99 -5.54 8.53 0.50
N MET A 100 -4.91 9.21 1.47
CA MET A 100 -4.65 10.64 1.37
C MET A 100 -3.73 11.00 0.19
N PRO A 101 -2.53 10.39 0.03
CA PRO A 101 -1.70 10.62 -1.14
C PRO A 101 -2.37 10.26 -2.47
N HIS A 102 -3.20 9.22 -2.50
CA HIS A 102 -3.94 8.85 -3.71
C HIS A 102 -4.87 9.98 -4.18
N VAL A 103 -5.60 10.57 -3.27
CA VAL A 103 -6.63 11.56 -3.60
C VAL A 103 -6.05 12.97 -3.70
N GLY A 104 -5.09 13.31 -2.83
CA GLY A 104 -4.56 14.66 -2.70
C GLY A 104 -3.30 14.96 -3.50
N MET A 105 -2.45 13.96 -3.78
CA MET A 105 -1.12 14.18 -4.34
C MET A 105 -0.94 13.55 -5.72
N LEU A 106 -1.42 12.31 -5.91
CA LEU A 106 -1.21 11.55 -7.14
C LEU A 106 -1.77 12.23 -8.40
N PRO A 107 -2.97 12.87 -8.39
CA PRO A 107 -3.52 13.51 -9.58
C PRO A 107 -2.59 14.56 -10.20
N SER A 108 -1.97 15.39 -9.38
CA SER A 108 -1.02 16.43 -9.84
C SER A 108 0.35 15.86 -10.21
N THR A 109 0.71 14.72 -9.63
CA THR A 109 2.01 14.06 -9.84
C THR A 109 2.09 13.33 -11.18
N LEU A 110 1.01 12.62 -11.57
CA LEU A 110 1.00 11.76 -12.75
C LEU A 110 1.37 12.50 -14.05
N PRO A 111 0.80 13.69 -14.38
CA PRO A 111 1.16 14.39 -15.62
C PRO A 111 2.63 14.81 -15.67
N VAL A 112 3.19 15.21 -14.53
CA VAL A 112 4.60 15.63 -14.40
C VAL A 112 5.52 14.43 -14.60
N PHE A 113 5.24 13.33 -13.90
CA PHE A 113 6.03 12.11 -14.01
C PHE A 113 6.01 11.53 -15.43
N ASN A 114 4.82 11.39 -16.04
CA ASN A 114 4.67 10.80 -17.37
C ASN A 114 5.38 11.63 -18.45
N ARG A 115 5.49 12.95 -18.28
CA ARG A 115 6.22 13.82 -19.20
C ARG A 115 7.74 13.59 -19.10
N THR A 116 8.25 13.38 -17.89
CA THR A 116 9.69 13.21 -17.64
C THR A 116 10.15 11.78 -17.94
N TYR A 117 9.33 10.79 -17.61
CA TYR A 117 9.62 9.37 -17.75
C TYR A 117 8.52 8.62 -18.52
N PRO A 118 8.31 8.91 -19.81
CA PRO A 118 7.18 8.39 -20.59
C PRO A 118 7.20 6.87 -20.81
N LYS A 119 8.35 6.22 -20.66
CA LYS A 119 8.51 4.77 -20.84
C LYS A 119 8.60 4.01 -19.50
N VAL A 120 8.62 4.71 -18.36
CA VAL A 120 8.68 4.08 -17.05
C VAL A 120 7.28 3.69 -16.59
N ARG A 121 7.10 2.43 -16.21
CA ARG A 121 5.82 1.92 -15.70
C ARG A 121 5.67 2.29 -14.22
N LEU A 122 4.55 2.91 -13.87
CA LEU A 122 4.14 3.07 -12.48
C LEU A 122 3.28 1.88 -12.02
N ARG A 123 3.63 1.30 -10.88
CA ARG A 123 2.83 0.33 -10.14
C ARG A 123 2.44 0.95 -8.81
N ILE A 124 1.19 1.37 -8.71
CA ILE A 124 0.68 2.00 -7.49
C ILE A 124 -0.29 1.04 -6.83
N SER A 125 -0.10 0.80 -5.55
CA SER A 125 -1.03 0.02 -4.73
C SER A 125 -1.57 0.88 -3.59
N GLU A 126 -2.86 0.73 -3.29
CA GLU A 126 -3.48 1.34 -2.12
C GLU A 126 -3.30 0.39 -0.94
N ASN A 127 -2.51 0.79 0.05
CA ASN A 127 -2.23 -0.01 1.24
C ASN A 127 -1.89 0.88 2.44
N LEU A 128 -1.84 0.25 3.62
CA LEU A 128 -1.25 0.79 4.83
C LEU A 128 0.06 0.06 5.16
N LEU A 129 0.93 0.72 5.92
CA LEU A 129 2.31 0.26 6.13
C LEU A 129 2.44 -1.19 6.62
N PRO A 130 1.69 -1.69 7.60
CA PRO A 130 1.88 -3.06 8.08
C PRO A 130 1.78 -4.10 6.95
N ALA A 131 0.86 -3.90 5.99
CA ALA A 131 0.65 -4.82 4.88
C ALA A 131 1.78 -4.78 3.83
N VAL A 132 2.52 -3.68 3.72
CA VAL A 132 3.57 -3.49 2.70
C VAL A 132 5.00 -3.61 3.23
N GLU A 133 5.20 -3.80 4.53
CA GLU A 133 6.55 -3.88 5.12
C GLU A 133 7.42 -4.97 4.46
N SER A 134 6.85 -6.15 4.22
CA SER A 134 7.57 -7.23 3.54
C SER A 134 7.99 -6.82 2.14
N ALA A 135 7.08 -6.22 1.38
CA ALA A 135 7.32 -5.76 0.02
C ALA A 135 8.39 -4.65 -0.05
N LEU A 136 8.41 -3.73 0.92
CA LEU A 136 9.48 -2.74 1.07
C LEU A 136 10.82 -3.41 1.34
N ARG A 137 10.87 -4.34 2.30
CA ARG A 137 12.11 -5.06 2.65
C ARG A 137 12.63 -5.95 1.53
N GLU A 138 11.74 -6.55 0.76
CA GLU A 138 12.05 -7.35 -0.44
C GLU A 138 12.43 -6.49 -1.65
N GLY A 139 12.21 -5.16 -1.59
CA GLY A 139 12.47 -4.24 -2.69
C GLY A 139 11.51 -4.38 -3.87
N SER A 140 10.38 -5.05 -3.69
CA SER A 140 9.29 -5.10 -4.69
C SER A 140 8.43 -3.84 -4.67
N VAL A 141 8.45 -3.09 -3.56
CA VAL A 141 7.95 -1.72 -3.42
C VAL A 141 9.12 -0.81 -3.10
N ASP A 142 9.24 0.31 -3.80
CA ASP A 142 10.34 1.26 -3.65
C ASP A 142 10.16 2.12 -2.40
N PHE A 143 8.95 2.60 -2.16
CA PHE A 143 8.59 3.37 -0.97
C PHE A 143 7.10 3.27 -0.65
N TYR A 144 6.78 3.58 0.60
CA TYR A 144 5.43 3.83 1.08
C TYR A 144 5.29 5.30 1.43
N LEU A 145 4.18 5.91 1.02
CA LEU A 145 3.79 7.27 1.40
C LEU A 145 2.35 7.23 1.93
N GLY A 146 2.16 7.61 3.18
CA GLY A 146 0.81 7.52 3.75
C GLY A 146 0.74 7.69 5.25
N ALA A 147 -0.38 7.24 5.81
CA ALA A 147 -0.66 7.32 7.24
C ALA A 147 0.41 6.60 8.06
N ALA A 148 0.89 7.27 9.11
CA ALA A 148 1.83 6.71 10.06
C ALA A 148 1.21 5.49 10.76
N PRO A 149 1.95 4.39 10.93
CA PRO A 149 1.50 3.24 11.69
C PRO A 149 1.50 3.55 13.20
N HIS A 150 0.76 2.78 13.96
CA HIS A 150 0.80 2.88 15.45
C HIS A 150 2.14 2.41 16.03
N GLN A 151 2.85 1.54 15.33
CA GLN A 151 4.14 1.01 15.75
C GLN A 151 5.23 1.42 14.76
N SER A 152 6.45 1.58 15.27
CA SER A 152 7.59 1.84 14.40
C SER A 152 7.78 0.70 13.39
N PRO A 153 8.19 1.00 12.16
CA PRO A 153 8.44 -0.03 11.15
C PRO A 153 9.57 -0.95 11.57
N SER A 154 9.58 -2.15 11.01
CA SER A 154 10.62 -3.16 11.27
C SER A 154 12.02 -2.65 10.95
N ALA A 155 13.05 -3.28 11.57
CA ALA A 155 14.45 -2.98 11.30
C ALA A 155 14.77 -3.07 9.79
N GLY A 156 15.60 -2.13 9.30
CA GLY A 156 15.96 -1.99 7.89
C GLY A 156 15.08 -1.05 7.09
N LEU A 157 14.03 -0.50 7.72
CA LEU A 157 13.22 0.59 7.14
C LEU A 157 13.49 1.90 7.88
N THR A 158 13.44 3.01 7.18
CA THR A 158 13.43 4.36 7.74
C THR A 158 12.04 4.95 7.56
N MET A 159 11.60 5.72 8.54
CA MET A 159 10.34 6.45 8.51
C MET A 159 10.61 7.93 8.75
N GLN A 160 10.20 8.74 7.80
CA GLN A 160 10.30 10.19 7.85
C GLN A 160 8.91 10.79 8.01
N HIS A 161 8.69 11.58 9.05
CA HIS A 161 7.49 12.40 9.19
C HIS A 161 7.48 13.51 8.12
N LEU A 162 6.36 13.72 7.46
CA LEU A 162 6.21 14.72 6.40
C LEU A 162 5.30 15.87 6.81
N CYS A 163 4.08 15.57 7.24
CA CYS A 163 3.11 16.56 7.67
C CYS A 163 2.03 15.94 8.56
N ASP A 164 1.34 16.79 9.27
CA ASP A 164 0.12 16.39 9.96
C ASP A 164 -1.02 16.25 8.95
N ASN A 165 -1.94 15.35 9.24
CA ASN A 165 -3.10 15.11 8.41
C ASN A 165 -4.37 15.60 9.11
N THR A 166 -5.40 15.90 8.33
CA THR A 166 -6.72 16.27 8.86
C THR A 166 -7.75 15.27 8.37
N ARG A 167 -8.52 14.72 9.30
CA ARG A 167 -9.70 13.91 9.02
C ARG A 167 -10.97 14.68 9.36
N VAL A 168 -12.02 14.37 8.64
CA VAL A 168 -13.37 14.89 8.86
C VAL A 168 -14.37 13.73 8.81
N VAL A 169 -15.50 13.89 9.47
CA VAL A 169 -16.64 13.01 9.24
C VAL A 169 -17.27 13.40 7.92
N VAL A 170 -17.53 12.40 7.07
CA VAL A 170 -18.05 12.58 5.72
C VAL A 170 -19.30 11.72 5.53
N GLY A 171 -20.29 12.25 4.87
CA GLY A 171 -21.46 11.54 4.35
C GLY A 171 -21.78 11.99 2.94
N ARG A 172 -22.85 11.44 2.34
CA ARG A 172 -23.34 11.92 1.04
C ARG A 172 -23.80 13.38 1.12
N LYS A 173 -23.86 14.05 -0.03
CA LYS A 173 -24.55 15.35 -0.10
C LYS A 173 -25.99 15.21 0.34
N ASN A 174 -26.48 16.24 1.04
CA ASN A 174 -27.83 16.27 1.61
C ASN A 174 -28.12 15.11 2.59
N HIS A 175 -27.08 14.65 3.32
CA HIS A 175 -27.26 13.67 4.36
C HIS A 175 -28.27 14.19 5.42
N PRO A 176 -29.21 13.36 5.95
CA PRO A 176 -30.23 13.81 6.91
C PRO A 176 -29.66 14.52 8.13
N LEU A 177 -28.49 14.09 8.60
CA LEU A 177 -27.80 14.63 9.78
C LEU A 177 -26.75 15.72 9.43
N ILE A 178 -26.73 16.27 8.21
CA ILE A 178 -25.62 17.18 7.78
C ILE A 178 -25.52 18.47 8.62
N LYS A 179 -26.56 18.81 9.35
CA LYS A 179 -26.57 19.96 10.26
C LYS A 179 -26.03 19.68 11.64
N ALA A 180 -25.66 18.42 11.94
CA ALA A 180 -25.05 18.04 13.21
C ALA A 180 -23.72 18.80 13.41
N THR A 181 -23.55 19.35 14.58
CA THR A 181 -22.33 20.07 15.00
C THR A 181 -21.58 19.36 16.11
N HIS A 182 -22.19 18.31 16.67
CA HIS A 182 -21.57 17.50 17.71
C HIS A 182 -21.59 16.01 17.39
N LEU A 183 -20.53 15.32 17.78
CA LEU A 183 -20.39 13.88 17.58
C LEU A 183 -21.53 13.05 18.22
N LYS A 184 -22.08 13.53 19.35
CA LYS A 184 -23.23 12.91 20.03
C LYS A 184 -24.47 12.79 19.12
N GLU A 185 -24.67 13.73 18.19
CA GLU A 185 -25.79 13.74 17.26
C GLU A 185 -25.66 12.65 16.19
N LEU A 186 -24.42 12.15 16.01
CA LEU A 186 -24.09 11.08 15.07
C LEU A 186 -24.01 9.70 15.75
N ALA A 187 -24.28 9.60 17.07
CA ALA A 187 -24.13 8.38 17.84
C ALA A 187 -25.04 7.23 17.39
N GLN A 188 -26.18 7.53 16.75
CA GLN A 188 -27.13 6.53 16.23
C GLN A 188 -26.96 6.29 14.73
N ALA A 189 -26.05 6.98 14.06
CA ALA A 189 -25.78 6.78 12.65
C ALA A 189 -25.03 5.47 12.40
N ASP A 190 -25.15 4.96 11.18
CA ASP A 190 -24.38 3.83 10.68
C ASP A 190 -23.09 4.30 10.04
N TRP A 191 -22.01 3.54 10.25
CA TRP A 191 -20.67 3.94 9.82
C TRP A 191 -20.07 2.95 8.83
N ALA A 192 -19.25 3.50 7.95
CA ALA A 192 -18.38 2.76 7.05
C ALA A 192 -16.92 2.95 7.47
N THR A 193 -16.13 1.88 7.42
CA THR A 193 -14.68 1.93 7.68
C THR A 193 -13.90 1.24 6.56
N THR A 194 -12.63 1.61 6.42
CA THR A 194 -11.70 0.84 5.59
C THR A 194 -11.18 -0.34 6.40
N ALA A 195 -11.29 -1.55 5.84
CA ALA A 195 -10.82 -2.81 6.46
C ALA A 195 -9.42 -3.19 5.96
N ILE A 196 -8.52 -2.24 5.84
CA ILE A 196 -7.13 -2.50 5.41
C ILE A 196 -6.28 -2.59 6.67
N ASP A 197 -6.02 -3.79 7.17
CA ASP A 197 -5.07 -4.17 8.23
C ASP A 197 -4.73 -3.10 9.31
N TYR A 198 -5.58 -2.09 9.41
CA TYR A 198 -5.57 -0.97 10.32
C TYR A 198 -6.88 -1.01 11.08
N ASN A 199 -6.82 -0.87 12.37
CA ASN A 199 -8.00 -1.01 13.21
C ASN A 199 -8.89 0.26 13.14
N ALA A 200 -9.38 0.60 11.93
CA ALA A 200 -10.19 1.79 11.69
C ALA A 200 -11.48 1.79 12.54
N GLU A 201 -12.00 0.61 12.89
CA GLU A 201 -13.12 0.45 13.79
C GLU A 201 -12.74 0.80 15.23
N GLU A 202 -11.56 0.37 15.69
CA GLU A 202 -11.06 0.75 17.02
C GLU A 202 -10.76 2.25 17.12
N ASP A 203 -10.22 2.86 16.05
CA ASP A 203 -9.99 4.31 16.01
C ASP A 203 -11.31 5.07 16.12
N LEU A 204 -12.33 4.61 15.44
CA LEU A 204 -13.66 5.19 15.49
C LEU A 204 -14.27 4.99 16.88
N ALA A 205 -14.20 3.79 17.45
CA ALA A 205 -14.67 3.51 18.82
C ALA A 205 -13.92 4.34 19.87
N ARG A 206 -12.62 4.53 19.69
CA ARG A 206 -11.79 5.37 20.57
C ARG A 206 -12.19 6.84 20.47
N LEU A 207 -12.47 7.35 19.29
CA LEU A 207 -12.98 8.71 19.10
C LEU A 207 -14.25 8.92 19.94
N PHE A 208 -15.24 8.04 19.80
CA PHE A 208 -16.49 8.13 20.56
C PHE A 208 -16.26 7.99 22.07
N GLY A 209 -15.42 7.03 22.47
CA GLY A 209 -15.04 6.81 23.88
C GLY A 209 -14.39 8.03 24.54
N ASN A 210 -13.57 8.80 23.81
CA ASN A 210 -12.97 10.04 24.32
C ASN A 210 -14.00 11.12 24.72
N TYR A 211 -15.18 11.04 24.14
CA TYR A 211 -16.31 11.93 24.44
C TYR A 211 -17.41 11.25 25.26
N GLN A 212 -17.10 10.08 25.87
CA GLN A 212 -18.03 9.29 26.69
C GLN A 212 -19.31 8.88 25.94
N LEU A 213 -19.22 8.68 24.64
CA LEU A 213 -20.28 8.22 23.79
C LEU A 213 -20.20 6.70 23.55
N PRO A 214 -21.32 6.02 23.29
CA PRO A 214 -21.32 4.60 22.95
C PRO A 214 -20.54 4.38 21.66
N ALA A 215 -19.93 3.19 21.53
CA ALA A 215 -19.24 2.82 20.28
C ALA A 215 -20.22 2.88 19.09
N PRO A 216 -19.82 3.49 17.98
CA PRO A 216 -20.66 3.63 16.81
C PRO A 216 -20.87 2.29 16.11
N ARG A 217 -22.00 2.14 15.43
CA ARG A 217 -22.36 0.93 14.70
C ARG A 217 -21.70 0.91 13.32
N VAL A 218 -20.69 0.05 13.14
CA VAL A 218 -20.05 -0.14 11.83
C VAL A 218 -20.83 -1.16 11.03
N MET A 219 -21.49 -0.70 9.97
CA MET A 219 -22.34 -1.50 9.10
C MET A 219 -21.69 -1.86 7.77
N PHE A 220 -20.59 -1.20 7.41
CA PHE A 220 -19.91 -1.44 6.16
C PHE A 220 -18.38 -1.39 6.37
N GLN A 221 -17.69 -2.42 5.91
CA GLN A 221 -16.24 -2.46 5.86
C GLN A 221 -15.75 -2.83 4.46
N ALA A 222 -14.80 -2.09 3.91
CA ALA A 222 -14.23 -2.40 2.60
C ALA A 222 -12.72 -2.14 2.57
N ARG A 223 -12.01 -2.94 1.77
CA ARG A 223 -10.57 -2.77 1.53
C ARG A 223 -10.26 -1.72 0.46
N SER A 224 -11.23 -1.26 -0.27
CA SER A 224 -11.08 -0.32 -1.37
C SER A 224 -11.73 1.01 -1.03
N ALA A 225 -10.98 2.10 -1.23
CA ALA A 225 -11.52 3.46 -1.13
C ALA A 225 -12.71 3.69 -2.07
N MET A 226 -12.68 3.10 -3.26
CA MET A 226 -13.80 3.17 -4.21
C MET A 226 -15.07 2.52 -3.64
N SER A 227 -14.96 1.37 -2.96
CA SER A 227 -16.13 0.74 -2.32
C SER A 227 -16.71 1.61 -1.21
N VAL A 228 -15.86 2.26 -0.41
CA VAL A 228 -16.31 3.22 0.60
C VAL A 228 -16.98 4.42 -0.05
N LEU A 229 -16.42 4.97 -1.14
CA LEU A 229 -17.03 6.07 -1.87
C LEU A 229 -18.43 5.73 -2.38
N VAL A 230 -18.58 4.56 -3.02
CA VAL A 230 -19.89 4.10 -3.54
C VAL A 230 -20.89 3.93 -2.41
N ALA A 231 -20.48 3.31 -1.29
CA ALA A 231 -21.36 3.13 -0.13
C ALA A 231 -21.80 4.49 0.45
N LEU A 232 -20.88 5.42 0.67
CA LEU A 232 -21.20 6.75 1.17
C LEU A 232 -22.11 7.54 0.21
N ALA A 233 -21.85 7.50 -1.09
CA ALA A 233 -22.61 8.28 -2.07
C ALA A 233 -24.05 7.80 -2.24
N GLN A 234 -24.36 6.54 -1.91
CA GLN A 234 -25.65 5.91 -2.17
C GLN A 234 -26.46 5.61 -0.89
N THR A 235 -25.88 5.86 0.29
CA THR A 235 -26.52 5.53 1.57
C THR A 235 -26.33 6.65 2.59
N ASP A 236 -26.97 6.53 3.75
CA ASP A 236 -26.77 7.42 4.90
C ASP A 236 -25.62 6.95 5.82
N LEU A 237 -24.66 6.20 5.30
CA LEU A 237 -23.45 5.84 6.04
C LEU A 237 -22.54 7.06 6.22
N LEU A 238 -21.88 7.10 7.36
CA LEU A 238 -20.84 8.08 7.68
C LEU A 238 -19.47 7.40 7.66
N ALA A 239 -18.43 8.14 7.35
CA ALA A 239 -17.06 7.67 7.48
C ALA A 239 -16.11 8.78 7.96
N MET A 240 -15.01 8.38 8.57
CA MET A 240 -13.92 9.27 8.98
C MET A 240 -12.83 9.21 7.90
N LEU A 241 -12.75 10.26 7.07
CA LEU A 241 -11.88 10.30 5.88
C LEU A 241 -10.95 11.52 5.89
N PRO A 242 -9.82 11.47 5.18
CA PRO A 242 -8.98 12.65 4.93
C PRO A 242 -9.76 13.77 4.26
N VAL A 243 -9.52 15.02 4.68
CA VAL A 243 -10.23 16.21 4.16
C VAL A 243 -10.08 16.38 2.66
N GLN A 244 -9.03 15.86 2.04
CA GLN A 244 -8.79 15.88 0.61
C GLN A 244 -9.93 15.24 -0.21
N TRP A 245 -10.71 14.34 0.39
CA TRP A 245 -11.86 13.71 -0.27
C TRP A 245 -12.94 14.73 -0.64
N ILE A 246 -13.20 15.71 0.20
CA ILE A 246 -14.24 16.73 -0.08
C ILE A 246 -13.76 17.81 -1.04
N HIS A 247 -12.43 17.94 -1.23
CA HIS A 247 -11.87 18.92 -2.16
C HIS A 247 -11.54 18.32 -3.53
N ASN A 248 -11.49 16.98 -3.64
CA ASN A 248 -11.15 16.32 -4.90
C ASN A 248 -12.29 16.47 -5.93
N PRO A 249 -11.99 16.86 -7.19
CA PRO A 249 -13.00 17.01 -8.24
C PRO A 249 -13.86 15.76 -8.49
N MET A 250 -13.34 14.56 -8.22
CA MET A 250 -14.09 13.30 -8.42
C MET A 250 -15.14 13.04 -7.32
N THR A 251 -14.96 13.60 -6.14
CA THR A 251 -15.78 13.26 -4.96
C THR A 251 -16.53 14.44 -4.35
N ARG A 252 -16.08 15.67 -4.58
CA ARG A 252 -16.66 16.90 -4.01
C ARG A 252 -18.14 17.10 -4.32
N ASP A 253 -18.62 16.53 -5.44
CA ASP A 253 -20.02 16.63 -5.85
C ASP A 253 -20.88 15.49 -5.29
N LEU A 254 -20.28 14.47 -4.72
CA LEU A 254 -20.93 13.31 -4.11
C LEU A 254 -20.96 13.38 -2.59
N LEU A 255 -19.88 13.89 -1.99
CA LEU A 255 -19.67 13.86 -0.55
C LEU A 255 -19.65 15.26 0.06
N GLN A 256 -19.96 15.31 1.35
CA GLN A 256 -19.91 16.53 2.15
C GLN A 256 -19.35 16.21 3.54
N ALA A 257 -18.51 17.11 4.06
CA ALA A 257 -18.03 17.02 5.44
C ALA A 257 -19.04 17.55 6.43
N PHE A 258 -19.07 16.97 7.60
CA PHE A 258 -19.74 17.50 8.79
C PHE A 258 -18.82 18.51 9.47
N THR A 259 -19.39 19.61 9.92
CA THR A 259 -18.67 20.64 10.70
C THR A 259 -18.89 20.37 12.17
N LEU A 260 -18.04 19.52 12.76
CA LEU A 260 -18.13 19.13 14.18
C LEU A 260 -17.23 20.04 15.02
N GLU A 261 -17.64 20.28 16.28
CA GLU A 261 -16.83 20.98 17.27
C GLU A 261 -15.72 20.08 17.83
N GLU A 262 -15.94 18.77 17.81
CA GLU A 262 -14.96 17.79 18.27
C GLU A 262 -13.81 17.64 17.29
N LYS A 263 -12.60 17.56 17.83
CA LYS A 263 -11.41 17.26 17.02
C LYS A 263 -11.41 15.80 16.58
N ILE A 264 -11.31 15.59 15.28
CA ILE A 264 -11.20 14.26 14.68
C ILE A 264 -9.71 13.90 14.57
N PRO A 265 -9.23 12.87 15.29
CA PRO A 265 -7.82 12.49 15.25
C PRO A 265 -7.45 11.96 13.86
N ALA A 266 -6.26 12.31 13.40
CA ALA A 266 -5.72 11.82 12.15
C ALA A 266 -4.27 11.36 12.35
N PRO A 267 -3.84 10.23 11.76
CA PRO A 267 -2.44 9.89 11.73
C PRO A 267 -1.67 10.88 10.86
N SER A 268 -0.46 11.24 11.25
CA SER A 268 0.43 12.02 10.39
C SER A 268 0.78 11.25 9.11
N ILE A 269 1.27 11.96 8.11
CA ILE A 269 1.75 11.38 6.85
C ILE A 269 3.25 11.15 6.94
N VAL A 270 3.67 9.95 6.55
CA VAL A 270 5.06 9.52 6.58
C VAL A 270 5.50 8.98 5.23
N LEU A 271 6.81 9.11 4.97
CA LEU A 271 7.52 8.40 3.92
C LEU A 271 8.31 7.26 4.57
N VAL A 272 8.12 6.03 4.08
CA VAL A 272 8.89 4.86 4.54
C VAL A 272 9.60 4.21 3.37
N ARG A 273 10.88 3.95 3.54
CA ARG A 273 11.77 3.31 2.56
C ARG A 273 12.85 2.48 3.24
N ARG A 274 13.58 1.71 2.49
CA ARG A 274 14.74 0.97 2.99
C ARG A 274 15.87 1.94 3.35
N VAL A 275 16.62 1.58 4.39
CA VAL A 275 17.81 2.33 4.84
C VAL A 275 19.00 2.10 3.93
N ASP A 276 19.19 0.84 3.50
CA ASP A 276 20.39 0.34 2.84
C ASP A 276 20.37 0.47 1.30
N LEU A 277 19.28 1.02 0.73
CA LEU A 277 19.13 1.15 -0.72
C LEU A 277 18.55 2.52 -1.11
N PRO A 278 19.29 3.29 -1.92
CA PRO A 278 18.74 4.50 -2.51
C PRO A 278 17.60 4.15 -3.47
N LEU A 279 16.70 5.09 -3.68
CA LEU A 279 15.70 4.99 -4.73
C LEU A 279 16.40 5.08 -6.09
N THR A 280 15.84 4.41 -7.11
CA THR A 280 16.27 4.65 -8.49
C THR A 280 15.90 6.08 -8.91
N PRO A 281 16.59 6.73 -9.85
CA PRO A 281 16.28 8.11 -10.25
C PRO A 281 14.82 8.35 -10.62
N PRO A 282 14.11 7.45 -11.37
CA PRO A 282 12.68 7.63 -11.60
C PRO A 282 11.83 7.51 -10.33
N ALA A 283 12.20 6.61 -9.40
CA ALA A 283 11.47 6.45 -8.14
C ALA A 283 11.68 7.65 -7.20
N GLU A 284 12.90 8.18 -7.15
CA GLU A 284 13.23 9.39 -6.43
C GLU A 284 12.47 10.60 -6.99
N PHE A 285 12.49 10.79 -8.32
CA PHE A 285 11.73 11.85 -8.97
C PHE A 285 10.22 11.74 -8.69
N PHE A 286 9.65 10.52 -8.77
CA PHE A 286 8.23 10.31 -8.47
C PHE A 286 7.91 10.67 -7.01
N CYS A 287 8.75 10.23 -6.09
CA CYS A 287 8.65 10.58 -4.68
C CYS A 287 8.71 12.10 -4.47
N ASP A 288 9.70 12.77 -5.05
CA ASP A 288 9.90 14.22 -4.92
C ASP A 288 8.71 15.03 -5.47
N VAL A 289 8.16 14.60 -6.62
CA VAL A 289 6.96 15.28 -7.18
C VAL A 289 5.75 15.05 -6.28
N LEU A 290 5.57 13.85 -5.69
CA LEU A 290 4.55 13.64 -4.67
C LEU A 290 4.75 14.60 -3.49
N LEU A 291 5.96 14.70 -2.96
CA LEU A 291 6.27 15.56 -1.79
C LEU A 291 6.03 17.05 -2.05
N ARG A 292 6.24 17.52 -3.28
CA ARG A 292 5.91 18.91 -3.68
C ARG A 292 4.40 19.20 -3.68
N ASN A 293 3.59 18.15 -3.77
CA ASN A 293 2.13 18.24 -3.72
C ASN A 293 1.56 17.91 -2.32
N LEU A 294 2.41 17.95 -1.27
CA LEU A 294 1.93 17.85 0.10
C LEU A 294 0.93 18.99 0.37
N PRO A 295 -0.19 18.72 1.03
CA PRO A 295 -1.12 19.75 1.43
C PRO A 295 -0.38 20.74 2.35
N THR A 296 -0.38 22.00 1.97
CA THR A 296 -0.01 23.10 2.88
C THR A 296 -1.08 23.16 3.96
N GLY A 297 -0.67 22.96 5.22
CA GLY A 297 -1.54 22.89 6.40
C GLY A 297 -2.42 24.12 6.58
#